data_b309f6faafa1f22126d8a00076d34824
#
_entry.id   b309f6faafa1f22126d8a00076d34824
#
_cell.length_a   1.000
_cell.length_b   1.000
_cell.length_c   1.000
_cell.angle_alpha   90.00
_cell.angle_beta   90.00
_cell.angle_gamma   90.00
#
_symmetry.space_group_name_H-M   'P 1'
#
loop_
_entity.id
_entity.type
_entity.pdbx_description
1 polymer ?
#
loop_
_entity_poly.entity_id
_entity_poly.type
_entity_poly.pdbx_seq_one_letter_code
_entity_poly.pdbx_strand_id
1 'polypeptide(L)'
;IQAQAYRVVLLDLKMPGMDGIECLKRLKSEGCRADVVMMTGYGNVPIAVEAMKVGARDFIEKPFEPKGLQAMLEDILQRQTRDAQLSTDPVVSFIQQHATEISSRKDVANRLGVSLERVSARVQEETGLSFRAFLHACRLDLAKRLLETTELDISEISTRTGFQTVQHFSRVFSKRSGISPKKYRLQSRSEAA
;
A
#
# COMPACT_ATOMS: atom_id res chain seq x y z
N ILE A 1 -21.17 11.54 10.55
CA ILE A 1 -19.80 11.06 10.20
C ILE A 1 -18.94 10.96 11.46
N GLN A 2 -19.18 11.77 12.50
CA GLN A 2 -18.40 11.76 13.74
C GLN A 2 -18.64 10.55 14.65
N ALA A 3 -19.72 9.80 14.48
CA ALA A 3 -20.08 8.67 15.37
C ALA A 3 -19.62 7.29 14.89
N GLN A 4 -19.16 7.16 13.65
CA GLN A 4 -18.65 5.91 13.08
C GLN A 4 -17.36 6.15 12.29
N ALA A 5 -16.39 5.25 12.45
CA ALA A 5 -15.12 5.31 11.72
C ALA A 5 -15.31 4.76 10.28
N TYR A 6 -15.65 5.62 9.36
CA TYR A 6 -15.66 5.26 7.93
C TYR A 6 -14.23 5.25 7.38
N ARG A 7 -13.92 4.29 6.54
CA ARG A 7 -12.63 4.22 5.85
C ARG A 7 -12.62 5.05 4.56
N VAL A 8 -13.73 5.04 3.84
CA VAL A 8 -13.91 5.78 2.59
C VAL A 8 -15.25 6.50 2.62
N VAL A 9 -15.30 7.71 2.08
CA VAL A 9 -16.50 8.52 1.89
C VAL A 9 -16.63 8.85 0.41
N LEU A 10 -17.76 8.48 -0.20
CA LEU A 10 -18.14 8.95 -1.52
C LEU A 10 -18.92 10.24 -1.37
N LEU A 11 -18.44 11.34 -1.93
CA LEU A 11 -19.01 12.67 -1.78
C LEU A 11 -19.44 13.23 -3.13
N ASP A 12 -20.73 13.49 -3.29
CA ASP A 12 -21.23 14.15 -4.50
C ASP A 12 -20.78 15.61 -4.53
N LEU A 13 -20.33 16.04 -5.69
CA LEU A 13 -19.99 17.45 -5.91
C LEU A 13 -21.21 18.36 -5.83
N LYS A 14 -22.33 17.94 -6.44
CA LYS A 14 -23.57 18.74 -6.47
C LYS A 14 -24.58 18.19 -5.47
N MET A 15 -24.69 18.85 -4.32
CA MET A 15 -25.69 18.52 -3.30
C MET A 15 -26.58 19.75 -3.00
N PRO A 16 -27.87 19.56 -2.66
CA PRO A 16 -28.73 20.67 -2.20
C PRO A 16 -28.18 21.28 -0.92
N GLY A 17 -28.06 22.59 -0.88
CA GLY A 17 -27.67 23.34 0.32
C GLY A 17 -26.17 23.59 0.48
N MET A 18 -25.35 22.54 0.53
CA MET A 18 -23.88 22.64 0.68
C MET A 18 -23.19 22.02 -0.54
N ASP A 19 -22.23 22.75 -1.12
CA ASP A 19 -21.37 22.27 -2.19
C ASP A 19 -20.42 21.16 -1.67
N GLY A 20 -20.15 20.15 -2.52
CA GLY A 20 -19.25 19.05 -2.19
C GLY A 20 -17.84 19.49 -1.82
N ILE A 21 -17.31 20.56 -2.44
CA ILE A 21 -15.99 21.12 -2.08
C ILE A 21 -16.02 21.75 -0.68
N GLU A 22 -17.08 22.48 -0.36
CA GLU A 22 -17.26 23.08 0.97
C GLU A 22 -17.39 21.97 2.04
N CYS A 23 -18.16 20.93 1.74
CA CYS A 23 -18.28 19.75 2.60
C CYS A 23 -16.91 19.07 2.81
N LEU A 24 -16.12 18.88 1.75
CA LEU A 24 -14.76 18.33 1.83
C LEU A 24 -13.86 19.19 2.72
N LYS A 25 -13.85 20.52 2.53
CA LYS A 25 -13.07 21.47 3.36
C LYS A 25 -13.43 21.31 4.83
N ARG A 26 -14.72 21.21 5.14
CA ARG A 26 -15.21 21.04 6.50
C ARG A 26 -14.81 19.68 7.09
N LEU A 27 -14.97 18.58 6.34
CA LEU A 27 -14.53 17.26 6.77
C LEU A 27 -13.04 17.24 7.14
N LYS A 28 -12.20 17.86 6.31
CA LYS A 28 -10.75 17.92 6.55
C LYS A 28 -10.40 18.82 7.73
N SER A 29 -11.06 19.97 7.91
CA SER A 29 -10.84 20.85 9.07
C SER A 29 -11.31 20.23 10.40
N GLU A 30 -12.32 19.35 10.37
CA GLU A 30 -12.81 18.61 11.54
C GLU A 30 -11.99 17.34 11.82
N GLY A 31 -10.89 17.10 11.09
CA GLY A 31 -9.98 15.97 11.33
C GLY A 31 -10.48 14.61 10.81
N CYS A 32 -11.38 14.61 9.83
CA CYS A 32 -11.84 13.38 9.19
C CYS A 32 -10.67 12.62 8.53
N ARG A 33 -10.41 11.41 9.00
CA ARG A 33 -9.33 10.53 8.50
C ARG A 33 -9.74 9.65 7.33
N ALA A 34 -11.02 9.60 6.99
CA ALA A 34 -11.49 8.84 5.85
C ALA A 34 -10.90 9.38 4.53
N ASP A 35 -10.61 8.48 3.60
CA ASP A 35 -10.32 8.87 2.22
C ASP A 35 -11.62 9.32 1.54
N VAL A 36 -11.62 10.54 1.00
CA VAL A 36 -12.79 11.10 0.33
C VAL A 36 -12.61 10.98 -1.18
N VAL A 37 -13.53 10.28 -1.84
CA VAL A 37 -13.64 10.19 -3.29
C VAL A 37 -14.79 11.09 -3.74
N MET A 38 -14.48 12.06 -4.61
CA MET A 38 -15.49 12.97 -5.14
C MET A 38 -16.23 12.35 -6.31
N MET A 39 -17.56 12.44 -6.32
CA MET A 39 -18.38 12.06 -7.48
C MET A 39 -18.74 13.32 -8.25
N THR A 40 -18.37 13.41 -9.52
CA THR A 40 -18.60 14.60 -10.36
C THR A 40 -19.37 14.28 -11.62
N GLY A 41 -20.16 15.22 -12.11
CA GLY A 41 -20.77 15.13 -13.43
C GLY A 41 -19.83 15.67 -14.52
N TYR A 42 -20.23 15.48 -15.77
CA TYR A 42 -19.46 15.77 -16.98
C TYR A 42 -18.78 17.15 -16.98
N GLY A 43 -17.51 17.21 -17.38
CA GLY A 43 -16.82 18.46 -17.76
C GLY A 43 -16.19 19.28 -16.64
N ASN A 44 -16.08 18.78 -15.41
CA ASN A 44 -15.60 19.55 -14.25
C ASN A 44 -14.13 19.29 -13.85
N VAL A 45 -13.23 19.17 -14.82
CA VAL A 45 -11.78 18.98 -14.56
C VAL A 45 -11.20 20.05 -13.60
N PRO A 46 -11.52 21.36 -13.73
CA PRO A 46 -11.02 22.36 -12.79
C PRO A 46 -11.44 22.09 -11.35
N ILE A 47 -12.66 21.64 -11.13
CA ILE A 47 -13.20 21.33 -9.79
C ILE A 47 -12.58 20.06 -9.22
N ALA A 48 -12.33 19.05 -10.05
CA ALA A 48 -11.60 17.86 -9.64
C ALA A 48 -10.18 18.22 -9.14
N VAL A 49 -9.48 19.11 -9.85
CA VAL A 49 -8.16 19.61 -9.43
C VAL A 49 -8.25 20.40 -8.12
N GLU A 50 -9.29 21.20 -7.92
CA GLU A 50 -9.50 21.91 -6.64
C GLU A 50 -9.76 20.90 -5.50
N ALA A 51 -10.61 19.89 -5.73
CA ALA A 51 -10.87 18.84 -4.75
C ALA A 51 -9.59 18.11 -4.32
N MET A 52 -8.72 17.77 -5.28
CA MET A 52 -7.42 17.12 -4.97
C MET A 52 -6.53 18.05 -4.11
N LYS A 53 -6.49 19.35 -4.40
CA LYS A 53 -5.74 20.34 -3.58
C LYS A 53 -6.28 20.48 -2.17
N VAL A 54 -7.58 20.30 -1.97
CA VAL A 54 -8.24 20.35 -0.66
C VAL A 54 -8.03 19.07 0.14
N GLY A 55 -7.61 17.98 -0.53
CA GLY A 55 -7.32 16.70 0.11
C GLY A 55 -8.33 15.60 -0.20
N ALA A 56 -9.05 15.69 -1.32
CA ALA A 56 -9.71 14.51 -1.87
C ALA A 56 -8.66 13.44 -2.23
N ARG A 57 -9.01 12.18 -2.05
CA ARG A 57 -8.14 11.05 -2.41
C ARG A 57 -8.16 10.78 -3.90
N ASP A 58 -9.35 10.87 -4.49
CA ASP A 58 -9.59 10.63 -5.90
C ASP A 58 -10.92 11.24 -6.32
N PHE A 59 -11.26 11.13 -7.61
CA PHE A 59 -12.58 11.49 -8.13
C PHE A 59 -13.07 10.45 -9.13
N ILE A 60 -14.40 10.33 -9.26
CA ILE A 60 -15.04 9.47 -10.26
C ILE A 60 -16.10 10.27 -11.01
N GLU A 61 -16.12 10.13 -12.33
CA GLU A 61 -17.07 10.84 -13.20
C GLU A 61 -18.36 10.06 -13.38
N LYS A 62 -19.49 10.75 -13.23
CA LYS A 62 -20.82 10.20 -13.47
C LYS A 62 -21.21 10.34 -14.96
N PRO A 63 -21.85 9.33 -15.56
CA PRO A 63 -22.19 8.01 -15.02
C PRO A 63 -20.97 7.09 -14.96
N PHE A 64 -20.83 6.34 -13.87
CA PHE A 64 -19.74 5.37 -13.71
C PHE A 64 -20.28 3.93 -13.67
N GLU A 65 -19.48 3.00 -14.15
CA GLU A 65 -19.79 1.59 -14.05
C GLU A 65 -19.49 1.05 -12.64
N PRO A 66 -20.35 0.20 -12.07
CA PRO A 66 -20.13 -0.39 -10.74
C PRO A 66 -18.77 -1.06 -10.59
N LYS A 67 -18.29 -1.76 -11.63
CA LYS A 67 -16.96 -2.40 -11.63
C LYS A 67 -15.81 -1.41 -11.50
N GLY A 68 -15.89 -0.24 -12.15
CA GLY A 68 -14.86 0.80 -12.05
C GLY A 68 -14.80 1.40 -10.64
N LEU A 69 -15.96 1.68 -10.04
CA LEU A 69 -16.03 2.14 -8.66
C LEU A 69 -15.49 1.08 -7.69
N GLN A 70 -15.88 -0.18 -7.87
CA GLN A 70 -15.40 -1.27 -7.02
C GLN A 70 -13.88 -1.39 -7.06
N ALA A 71 -13.27 -1.40 -8.25
CA ALA A 71 -11.81 -1.48 -8.41
C ALA A 71 -11.09 -0.30 -7.73
N MET A 72 -11.62 0.92 -7.86
CA MET A 72 -11.09 2.12 -7.19
C MET A 72 -11.17 1.99 -5.66
N LEU A 73 -12.30 1.55 -5.12
CA LEU A 73 -12.47 1.37 -3.67
C LEU A 73 -11.54 0.27 -3.12
N GLU A 74 -11.39 -0.84 -3.83
CA GLU A 74 -10.48 -1.92 -3.47
C GLU A 74 -9.03 -1.42 -3.41
N ASP A 75 -8.57 -0.65 -4.41
CA ASP A 75 -7.23 -0.05 -4.41
C ASP A 75 -7.03 0.90 -3.22
N ILE A 76 -7.98 1.80 -2.94
CA ILE A 76 -7.92 2.71 -1.79
C ILE A 76 -7.85 1.93 -0.47
N LEU A 77 -8.70 0.92 -0.29
CA LEU A 77 -8.74 0.10 0.92
C LEU A 77 -7.47 -0.73 1.10
N GLN A 78 -6.89 -1.26 0.01
CA GLN A 78 -5.61 -1.97 0.05
C GLN A 78 -4.46 -1.03 0.44
N ARG A 79 -4.44 0.19 -0.10
CA ARG A 79 -3.44 1.22 0.27
C ARG A 79 -3.55 1.59 1.74
N GLN A 80 -4.75 1.85 2.26
CA GLN A 80 -4.97 2.13 3.69
C GLN A 80 -4.51 0.98 4.59
N THR A 81 -4.78 -0.27 4.20
CA THR A 81 -4.33 -1.44 4.96
C THR A 81 -2.80 -1.54 4.94
N ARG A 82 -2.17 -1.20 3.82
CA ARG A 82 -0.71 -1.14 3.68
C ARG A 82 -0.11 -0.04 4.55
N ASP A 83 -0.69 1.16 4.52
CA ASP A 83 -0.24 2.30 5.32
C ASP A 83 -0.45 2.05 6.84
N ALA A 84 -1.53 1.39 7.22
CA ALA A 84 -1.78 0.98 8.61
C ALA A 84 -0.83 -0.13 9.10
N GLN A 85 -0.22 -0.89 8.18
CA GLN A 85 0.80 -1.89 8.49
C GLN A 85 2.23 -1.31 8.51
N LEU A 86 2.41 -0.06 8.08
CA LEU A 86 3.71 0.60 8.18
C LEU A 86 3.97 0.98 9.64
N SER A 87 5.17 0.66 10.08
CA SER A 87 5.66 1.10 11.40
C SER A 87 5.68 2.63 11.47
N THR A 88 5.39 3.19 12.63
CA THR A 88 5.59 4.62 12.90
C THR A 88 7.07 5.00 13.03
N ASP A 89 7.94 4.02 13.19
CA ASP A 89 9.39 4.25 13.23
C ASP A 89 9.93 4.58 11.82
N PRO A 90 10.66 5.69 11.64
CA PRO A 90 11.15 6.12 10.34
C PRO A 90 12.07 5.11 9.64
N VAL A 91 12.88 4.36 10.41
CA VAL A 91 13.80 3.35 9.84
C VAL A 91 13.03 2.15 9.34
N VAL A 92 12.10 1.64 10.15
CA VAL A 92 11.30 0.46 9.83
C VAL A 92 10.35 0.76 8.67
N SER A 93 9.65 1.89 8.71
CA SER A 93 8.76 2.38 7.66
C SER A 93 9.51 2.55 6.32
N PHE A 94 10.70 3.16 6.34
CA PHE A 94 11.53 3.30 5.16
C PHE A 94 11.91 1.95 4.53
N ILE A 95 12.28 0.96 5.35
CA ILE A 95 12.60 -0.40 4.86
C ILE A 95 11.37 -1.06 4.25
N GLN A 96 10.20 -0.93 4.86
CA GLN A 96 8.95 -1.49 4.33
C GLN A 96 8.59 -0.91 2.97
N GLN A 97 8.75 0.40 2.79
CA GLN A 97 8.44 1.10 1.54
C GLN A 97 9.43 0.81 0.42
N HIS A 98 10.72 0.67 0.75
CA HIS A 98 11.81 0.57 -0.23
C HIS A 98 12.48 -0.82 -0.26
N ALA A 99 11.84 -1.86 0.28
CA ALA A 99 12.44 -3.19 0.45
C ALA A 99 13.06 -3.77 -0.83
N THR A 100 12.48 -3.50 -1.99
CA THR A 100 12.96 -4.01 -3.29
C THR A 100 14.23 -3.34 -3.78
N GLU A 101 14.47 -2.09 -3.38
CA GLU A 101 15.60 -1.26 -3.81
C GLU A 101 16.79 -1.36 -2.84
N ILE A 102 16.54 -1.63 -1.56
CA ILE A 102 17.57 -1.67 -0.52
C ILE A 102 18.52 -2.83 -0.77
N SER A 103 19.78 -2.54 -0.97
CA SER A 103 20.83 -3.56 -1.16
C SER A 103 21.46 -4.02 0.15
N SER A 104 21.58 -3.14 1.13
CA SER A 104 22.27 -3.40 2.39
C SER A 104 21.79 -2.47 3.52
N ARG A 105 22.19 -2.81 4.77
CA ARG A 105 21.98 -1.94 5.92
C ARG A 105 22.68 -0.57 5.76
N LYS A 106 23.84 -0.54 5.09
CA LYS A 106 24.58 0.69 4.80
C LYS A 106 23.79 1.62 3.86
N ASP A 107 23.05 1.05 2.94
CA ASP A 107 22.18 1.81 2.03
C ASP A 107 21.09 2.56 2.81
N VAL A 108 20.42 1.90 3.74
CA VAL A 108 19.42 2.53 4.63
C VAL A 108 20.06 3.61 5.50
N ALA A 109 21.20 3.31 6.12
CA ALA A 109 21.92 4.26 6.96
C ALA A 109 22.29 5.54 6.22
N ASN A 110 22.79 5.40 4.97
CA ASN A 110 23.16 6.53 4.12
C ASN A 110 21.94 7.37 3.70
N ARG A 111 20.84 6.73 3.30
CA ARG A 111 19.62 7.42 2.83
C ARG A 111 18.91 8.17 3.97
N LEU A 112 18.98 7.66 5.19
CA LEU A 112 18.35 8.27 6.36
C LEU A 112 19.28 9.15 7.20
N GLY A 113 20.58 9.20 6.88
CA GLY A 113 21.57 9.96 7.67
C GLY A 113 21.74 9.45 9.09
N VAL A 114 21.62 8.13 9.32
CA VAL A 114 21.77 7.49 10.64
C VAL A 114 22.93 6.49 10.66
N SER A 115 23.37 6.07 11.86
CA SER A 115 24.42 5.05 11.97
C SER A 115 23.90 3.64 11.65
N LEU A 116 24.83 2.73 11.29
CA LEU A 116 24.52 1.31 11.04
C LEU A 116 23.92 0.63 12.28
N GLU A 117 24.46 0.99 13.45
CA GLU A 117 24.01 0.47 14.74
C GLU A 117 22.57 0.89 15.01
N ARG A 118 22.23 2.16 14.72
CA ARG A 118 20.87 2.69 14.89
C ARG A 118 19.88 1.97 13.99
N VAL A 119 20.22 1.70 12.72
CA VAL A 119 19.37 0.91 11.83
C VAL A 119 19.09 -0.48 12.40
N SER A 120 20.13 -1.15 12.93
CA SER A 120 19.97 -2.49 13.51
C SER A 120 19.15 -2.48 14.79
N ALA A 121 19.42 -1.54 15.69
CA ALA A 121 18.73 -1.41 16.96
C ALA A 121 17.23 -1.13 16.75
N ARG A 122 16.89 -0.15 15.89
CA ARG A 122 15.47 0.17 15.61
C ARG A 122 14.71 -0.98 14.99
N VAL A 123 15.31 -1.69 14.02
CA VAL A 123 14.66 -2.88 13.43
C VAL A 123 14.46 -3.97 14.49
N GLN A 124 15.46 -4.23 15.34
CA GLN A 124 15.34 -5.25 16.37
C GLN A 124 14.29 -4.87 17.44
N GLU A 125 14.28 -3.62 17.89
CA GLU A 125 13.34 -3.11 18.89
C GLU A 125 11.88 -3.16 18.39
N GLU A 126 11.63 -2.70 17.17
CA GLU A 126 10.29 -2.58 16.60
C GLU A 126 9.71 -3.91 16.07
N THR A 127 10.58 -4.82 15.61
CA THR A 127 10.13 -6.03 14.88
C THR A 127 10.56 -7.35 15.51
N GLY A 128 11.48 -7.32 16.46
CA GLY A 128 12.11 -8.51 17.02
C GLY A 128 13.04 -9.26 16.05
N LEU A 129 13.27 -8.73 14.85
CA LEU A 129 14.03 -9.38 13.79
C LEU A 129 15.37 -8.68 13.54
N SER A 130 16.35 -9.45 13.05
CA SER A 130 17.54 -8.82 12.46
C SER A 130 17.17 -8.07 11.18
N PHE A 131 17.95 -7.05 10.81
CA PHE A 131 17.76 -6.28 9.57
C PHE A 131 17.54 -7.17 8.33
N ARG A 132 18.39 -8.20 8.15
CA ARG A 132 18.27 -9.11 7.00
C ARG A 132 16.99 -9.93 7.04
N ALA A 133 16.59 -10.42 8.20
CA ALA A 133 15.37 -11.20 8.36
C ALA A 133 14.14 -10.33 8.09
N PHE A 134 14.15 -9.08 8.54
CA PHE A 134 13.08 -8.13 8.31
C PHE A 134 12.98 -7.71 6.84
N LEU A 135 14.10 -7.36 6.19
CA LEU A 135 14.13 -7.05 4.77
C LEU A 135 13.58 -8.21 3.91
N HIS A 136 14.00 -9.44 4.23
CA HIS A 136 13.45 -10.62 3.55
C HIS A 136 11.95 -10.79 3.81
N ALA A 137 11.45 -10.49 5.01
CA ALA A 137 10.03 -10.54 5.30
C ALA A 137 9.25 -9.59 4.39
N CYS A 138 9.63 -8.32 4.33
CA CYS A 138 8.99 -7.32 3.46
C CYS A 138 8.97 -7.75 1.99
N ARG A 139 10.08 -8.28 1.48
CA ARG A 139 10.18 -8.79 0.10
C ARG A 139 9.28 -9.99 -0.15
N LEU A 140 9.18 -10.91 0.81
CA LEU A 140 8.34 -12.09 0.67
C LEU A 140 6.85 -11.76 0.76
N ASP A 141 6.46 -10.75 1.53
CA ASP A 141 5.07 -10.30 1.57
C ASP A 141 4.62 -9.71 0.21
N LEU A 142 5.52 -8.97 -0.47
CA LEU A 142 5.29 -8.56 -1.85
C LEU A 142 5.25 -9.77 -2.81
N ALA A 143 6.17 -10.74 -2.65
CA ALA A 143 6.22 -11.93 -3.49
C ALA A 143 4.94 -12.77 -3.40
N LYS A 144 4.37 -12.94 -2.20
CA LYS A 144 3.10 -13.65 -2.01
C LYS A 144 1.97 -12.99 -2.78
N ARG A 145 1.83 -11.66 -2.66
CA ARG A 145 0.82 -10.91 -3.43
C ARG A 145 0.99 -11.11 -4.94
N LEU A 146 2.22 -10.99 -5.46
CA LEU A 146 2.47 -11.20 -6.88
C LEU A 146 2.17 -12.64 -7.33
N LEU A 147 2.44 -13.65 -6.48
CA LEU A 147 2.10 -15.05 -6.76
C LEU A 147 0.58 -15.28 -6.82
N GLU A 148 -0.18 -14.57 -5.99
CA GLU A 148 -1.63 -14.67 -5.89
C GLU A 148 -2.35 -13.92 -7.03
N THR A 149 -1.87 -12.72 -7.38
CA THR A 149 -2.61 -11.79 -8.23
C THR A 149 -2.10 -11.68 -9.67
N THR A 150 -0.96 -12.29 -10.02
CA THR A 150 -0.35 -12.14 -11.35
C THR A 150 0.07 -13.45 -11.98
N GLU A 151 0.23 -13.45 -13.33
CA GLU A 151 0.77 -14.57 -14.11
C GLU A 151 2.30 -14.49 -14.28
N LEU A 152 2.98 -13.54 -13.61
CA LEU A 152 4.43 -13.39 -13.70
C LEU A 152 5.15 -14.70 -13.38
N ASP A 153 6.20 -15.02 -14.11
CA ASP A 153 7.01 -16.19 -13.78
C ASP A 153 7.79 -16.01 -12.46
N ILE A 154 8.30 -17.11 -11.91
CA ILE A 154 9.02 -17.10 -10.63
C ILE A 154 10.31 -16.29 -10.70
N SER A 155 10.95 -16.24 -11.88
CA SER A 155 12.16 -15.45 -12.13
C SER A 155 11.84 -13.96 -12.07
N GLU A 156 10.77 -13.55 -12.73
CA GLU A 156 10.33 -12.17 -12.75
C GLU A 156 9.88 -11.70 -11.36
N ILE A 157 9.14 -12.51 -10.62
CA ILE A 157 8.78 -12.22 -9.23
C ILE A 157 10.04 -12.06 -8.35
N SER A 158 11.03 -12.95 -8.51
CA SER A 158 12.30 -12.86 -7.79
C SER A 158 12.97 -11.49 -8.01
N THR A 159 13.05 -11.06 -9.28
CA THR A 159 13.66 -9.77 -9.65
C THR A 159 12.85 -8.59 -9.11
N ARG A 160 11.54 -8.57 -9.31
CA ARG A 160 10.66 -7.48 -8.85
C ARG A 160 10.61 -7.35 -7.32
N THR A 161 10.90 -8.42 -6.61
CA THR A 161 10.96 -8.42 -5.14
C THR A 161 12.35 -8.15 -4.58
N GLY A 162 13.32 -7.81 -5.43
CA GLY A 162 14.67 -7.38 -5.05
C GLY A 162 15.63 -8.50 -4.67
N PHE A 163 15.35 -9.76 -5.07
CA PHE A 163 16.31 -10.84 -4.93
C PHE A 163 17.23 -10.91 -6.14
N GLN A 164 18.52 -11.09 -5.91
CA GLN A 164 19.53 -11.15 -6.97
C GLN A 164 19.45 -12.43 -7.81
N THR A 165 18.98 -13.54 -7.23
CA THR A 165 18.87 -14.81 -7.91
C THR A 165 17.58 -15.55 -7.54
N VAL A 166 17.01 -16.28 -8.50
CA VAL A 166 15.82 -17.10 -8.30
C VAL A 166 16.05 -18.21 -7.27
N GLN A 167 17.26 -18.76 -7.22
CA GLN A 167 17.65 -19.80 -6.27
C GLN A 167 17.63 -19.28 -4.84
N HIS A 168 18.17 -18.06 -4.62
CA HIS A 168 18.15 -17.40 -3.32
C HIS A 168 16.71 -17.09 -2.90
N PHE A 169 15.92 -16.50 -3.80
CA PHE A 169 14.49 -16.25 -3.59
C PHE A 169 13.76 -17.53 -3.17
N SER A 170 13.84 -18.58 -3.99
CA SER A 170 13.10 -19.82 -3.76
C SER A 170 13.48 -20.47 -2.42
N ARG A 171 14.76 -20.45 -2.05
CA ARG A 171 15.25 -20.96 -0.76
C ARG A 171 14.70 -20.16 0.41
N VAL A 172 14.75 -18.83 0.36
CA VAL A 172 14.24 -17.94 1.42
C VAL A 172 12.73 -18.06 1.55
N PHE A 173 12.03 -18.08 0.41
CA PHE A 173 10.59 -18.24 0.37
C PHE A 173 10.16 -19.59 0.99
N SER A 174 10.74 -20.70 0.54
CA SER A 174 10.41 -22.04 1.05
C SER A 174 10.72 -22.21 2.53
N LYS A 175 11.84 -21.64 3.01
CA LYS A 175 12.18 -21.65 4.43
C LYS A 175 11.13 -20.95 5.29
N ARG A 176 10.52 -19.85 4.80
CA ARG A 176 9.58 -19.05 5.57
C ARG A 176 8.12 -19.49 5.39
N SER A 177 7.76 -19.97 4.21
CA SER A 177 6.38 -20.36 3.87
C SER A 177 6.14 -21.87 4.00
N GLY A 178 7.17 -22.69 4.24
CA GLY A 178 7.08 -24.15 4.32
C GLY A 178 6.95 -24.84 2.96
N ILE A 179 6.66 -24.12 1.89
CA ILE A 179 6.43 -24.66 0.54
C ILE A 179 7.12 -23.80 -0.52
N SER A 180 7.37 -24.35 -1.72
CA SER A 180 8.00 -23.60 -2.81
C SER A 180 7.07 -22.51 -3.37
N PRO A 181 7.63 -21.45 -4.00
CA PRO A 181 6.83 -20.40 -4.63
C PRO A 181 5.81 -20.95 -5.65
N LYS A 182 6.20 -21.94 -6.45
CA LYS A 182 5.32 -22.58 -7.42
C LYS A 182 4.15 -23.32 -6.74
N LYS A 183 4.41 -24.06 -5.66
CA LYS A 183 3.37 -24.75 -4.90
C LYS A 183 2.45 -23.76 -4.19
N TYR A 184 3.00 -22.67 -3.64
CA TYR A 184 2.22 -21.59 -3.03
C TYR A 184 1.22 -20.98 -4.02
N ARG A 185 1.65 -20.65 -5.25
CA ARG A 185 0.77 -20.15 -6.31
C ARG A 185 -0.39 -21.09 -6.62
N LEU A 186 -0.10 -22.39 -6.75
CA LEU A 186 -1.13 -23.38 -7.06
C LEU A 186 -2.18 -23.47 -5.94
N GLN A 187 -1.75 -23.44 -4.69
CA GLN A 187 -2.66 -23.54 -3.55
C GLN A 187 -3.52 -22.28 -3.40
N SER A 188 -2.93 -21.09 -3.44
CA SER A 188 -3.67 -19.83 -3.27
C SER A 188 -4.73 -19.61 -4.35
N ARG A 189 -4.51 -20.12 -5.56
CA ARG A 189 -5.49 -20.04 -6.66
C ARG A 189 -6.59 -21.08 -6.58
N SER A 190 -6.30 -22.25 -6.02
CA SER A 190 -7.34 -23.25 -5.83
C SER A 190 -8.29 -22.92 -4.68
N GLU A 191 -7.88 -22.07 -3.74
CA GLU A 191 -8.70 -21.58 -2.65
C GLU A 191 -9.57 -20.35 -3.06
N ALA A 192 -9.23 -19.70 -4.17
CA ALA A 192 -9.93 -18.52 -4.69
C ALA A 192 -10.93 -18.83 -5.83
N ALA A 193 -10.98 -20.08 -6.31
CA ALA A 193 -11.87 -20.57 -7.37
C ALA A 193 -13.06 -21.31 -6.81
#